data_1ed8f9342d4a551798e9b4364ce001c4
#
_entry.id   1ed8f9342d4a551798e9b4364ce001c4
#
_cell.length_a   1.000
_cell.length_b   1.000
_cell.length_c   1.000
_cell.angle_alpha   90.00
_cell.angle_beta   90.00
_cell.angle_gamma   90.00
#
_symmetry.space_group_name_H-M   'P 1'
#
loop_
_entity.id
_entity.type
_entity.pdbx_description
1 polymer ?
#
loop_
_entity_poly.entity_id
_entity_poly.type
_entity_poly.pdbx_seq_one_letter_code
_entity_poly.pdbx_strand_id
1 'polypeptide(L)' 'MSEKAAVRRGAVGFQGGQVLSIRVPEAELEKLRTALRDGKERWHELEAADGAVLVDLGQVVYLRVDSDEHRVGF' A
#
# COMPACT_ATOMS: atom_id res chain seq x y z
N MET A 1 -24.83 -3.00 -3.53
CA MET A 1 -24.49 -2.76 -3.38
C MET A 1 -23.52 -2.64 -3.55
N SER A 2 -23.13 -2.46 -3.64
CA SER A 2 -22.22 -2.35 -3.76
C SER A 2 -21.38 -2.10 -3.12
N GLU A 3 -20.84 -2.36 -2.94
CA GLU A 3 -20.09 -2.13 -2.27
C GLU A 3 -19.01 -1.57 -2.70
N LYS A 4 -18.59 -0.72 -2.40
CA LYS A 4 -17.57 -0.25 -2.80
C LYS A 4 -16.49 -0.66 -2.06
N ALA A 5 -15.38 -0.99 -2.57
CA ALA A 5 -14.25 -1.43 -1.86
C ALA A 5 -13.76 -0.34 -0.97
N ALA A 6 -13.39 -0.66 0.19
CA ALA A 6 -12.89 0.32 1.10
C ALA A 6 -11.52 0.76 0.63
N VAL A 7 -11.26 2.02 0.72
CA VAL A 7 -9.98 2.59 0.34
C VAL A 7 -9.15 2.75 1.60
N ARG A 8 -7.93 2.27 1.56
CA ARG A 8 -7.03 2.36 2.69
C ARG A 8 -5.88 3.27 2.35
N ARG A 9 -5.38 3.94 3.34
CA ARG A 9 -4.25 4.81 3.14
C ARG A 9 -3.06 4.22 3.82
N GLY A 10 -1.92 4.48 3.29
CA GLY A 10 -0.69 4.01 3.88
C GLY A 10 0.50 4.71 3.28
N ALA A 11 1.66 4.20 3.59
CA ALA A 11 2.90 4.75 3.08
C ALA A 11 3.90 3.64 2.85
N VAL A 12 4.65 3.76 1.78
CA VAL A 12 5.69 2.81 1.46
C VAL A 12 7.01 3.56 1.60
N GLY A 13 7.87 3.07 2.46
CA GLY A 13 9.18 3.70 2.65
C GLY A 13 10.23 2.97 1.88
N PHE A 14 11.09 3.72 1.19
CA PHE A 14 12.12 3.13 0.36
C PHE A 14 13.50 3.45 0.90
N GLN A 15 14.48 2.69 0.47
CA GLN A 15 15.84 2.97 0.81
C GLN A 15 16.17 4.37 0.38
N GLY A 16 16.92 5.07 1.12
CA GLY A 16 17.26 6.45 0.81
C GLY A 16 16.31 7.46 1.41
N GLY A 17 15.30 7.00 2.11
CA GLY A 17 14.43 7.92 2.82
C GLY A 17 13.22 8.41 2.06
N GLN A 18 12.98 7.91 0.85
CA GLN A 18 11.83 8.36 0.11
C GLN A 18 10.59 7.66 0.61
N VAL A 19 9.48 8.35 0.61
CA VAL A 19 8.23 7.80 1.09
C VAL A 19 7.15 8.07 0.06
N LEU A 20 6.40 7.04 -0.27
CA LEU A 20 5.30 7.16 -1.20
C LEU A 20 4.01 6.97 -0.44
N SER A 21 3.15 7.97 -0.45
CA SER A 21 1.84 7.85 0.18
C SER A 21 0.91 7.16 -0.80
N ILE A 22 0.12 6.23 -0.32
CA ILE A 22 -0.76 5.49 -1.18
C ILE A 22 -2.18 5.50 -0.66
N ARG A 23 -3.12 5.41 -1.59
CA ARG A 23 -4.53 5.28 -1.27
C ARG A 23 -5.04 4.24 -2.22
N VAL A 24 -5.32 3.07 -1.76
CA VAL A 24 -5.65 1.96 -2.62
C VAL A 24 -6.77 1.14 -2.04
N PRO A 25 -7.49 0.40 -2.86
CA PRO A 25 -8.47 -0.55 -2.34
C PRO A 25 -7.78 -1.57 -1.46
N GLU A 26 -8.49 -2.08 -0.51
CA GLU A 26 -7.91 -3.01 0.43
C GLU A 26 -7.34 -4.23 -0.26
N ALA A 27 -7.96 -4.69 -1.33
CA ALA A 27 -7.46 -5.84 -2.04
C ALA A 27 -6.06 -5.58 -2.62
N GLU A 28 -5.83 -4.36 -3.10
CA GLU A 28 -4.53 -4.01 -3.65
C GLU A 28 -3.49 -3.95 -2.56
N LEU A 29 -3.88 -3.48 -1.39
CA LEU A 29 -2.98 -3.40 -0.27
C LEU A 29 -2.56 -4.79 0.16
N GLU A 30 -3.49 -5.73 0.16
CA GLU A 30 -3.18 -7.11 0.54
C GLU A 30 -2.26 -7.75 -0.49
N LYS A 31 -2.43 -7.44 -1.76
CA LYS A 31 -1.55 -7.96 -2.78
C LYS A 31 -0.13 -7.46 -2.56
N LEU A 32 0.00 -6.20 -2.20
CA LEU A 32 1.32 -5.61 -1.96
C LEU A 32 1.97 -6.26 -0.74
N ARG A 33 1.19 -6.46 0.31
CA ARG A 33 1.72 -7.08 1.51
C ARG A 33 2.21 -8.49 1.22
N THR A 34 1.43 -9.24 0.46
CA THR A 34 1.79 -10.59 0.10
C THR A 34 3.06 -10.60 -0.75
N ALA A 35 3.14 -9.71 -1.70
CA ALA A 35 4.31 -9.64 -2.57
C ALA A 35 5.57 -9.31 -1.78
N LEU A 36 5.45 -8.40 -0.82
CA LEU A 36 6.59 -8.05 0.01
C LEU A 36 6.99 -9.24 0.90
N ARG A 37 6.00 -9.95 1.43
CA ARG A 37 6.29 -11.04 2.31
C ARG A 37 6.92 -12.22 1.57
N ASP A 38 6.43 -12.48 0.37
CA ASP A 38 6.95 -13.58 -0.42
C ASP A 38 8.34 -13.32 -0.93
N GLY A 39 8.62 -12.09 -1.29
CA GLY A 39 9.94 -11.73 -1.78
C GLY A 39 10.32 -12.32 -3.12
N LYS A 40 9.33 -12.76 -3.91
CA LYS A 40 9.63 -13.37 -5.17
C LYS A 40 9.69 -12.43 -6.33
N GLU A 41 8.95 -11.34 -6.25
CA GLU A 41 8.93 -10.42 -7.34
C GLU A 41 9.74 -9.22 -7.00
N ARG A 42 10.33 -8.61 -8.00
CA ARG A 42 11.03 -7.37 -7.76
C ARG A 42 10.12 -6.19 -8.00
N TRP A 43 9.29 -6.26 -9.01
CA TRP A 43 8.42 -5.15 -9.35
C TRP A 43 6.97 -5.53 -9.15
N HIS A 44 6.22 -4.63 -8.59
CA HIS A 44 4.82 -4.88 -8.30
C HIS A 44 4.01 -3.69 -8.76
N GLU A 45 2.98 -3.93 -9.54
CA GLU A 45 2.12 -2.87 -9.99
C GLU A 45 1.00 -2.69 -9.00
N LEU A 46 0.89 -1.48 -8.46
CA LEU A 46 -0.11 -1.18 -7.46
C LEU A 46 -1.14 -0.26 -8.08
N GLU A 47 -2.40 -0.65 -8.08
CA GLU A 47 -3.42 0.16 -8.67
C GLU A 47 -4.03 1.05 -7.62
N ALA A 48 -3.91 2.34 -7.80
CA ALA A 48 -4.44 3.31 -6.87
C ALA A 48 -5.59 4.05 -7.53
N ALA A 49 -6.25 4.86 -6.75
CA ALA A 49 -7.42 5.57 -7.24
C ALA A 49 -7.09 6.49 -8.40
N ASP A 50 -5.91 7.06 -8.39
CA ASP A 50 -5.54 8.02 -9.42
C ASP A 50 -4.53 7.46 -10.39
N GLY A 51 -4.36 6.16 -10.48
CA GLY A 51 -3.46 5.58 -11.46
C GLY A 51 -2.73 4.41 -10.88
N ALA A 52 -1.81 3.86 -11.63
CA ALA A 52 -1.05 2.71 -11.22
C ALA A 52 0.39 3.11 -10.95
N VAL A 53 1.01 2.46 -9.98
CA VAL A 53 2.38 2.74 -9.64
C VAL A 53 3.13 1.43 -9.68
N LEU A 54 4.28 1.43 -10.33
CA LEU A 54 5.10 0.25 -10.38
C LEU A 54 6.17 0.40 -9.30
N VAL A 55 6.17 -0.47 -8.34
CA VAL A 55 6.99 -0.35 -7.15
C VAL A 55 8.12 -1.36 -7.17
N ASP A 56 9.32 -0.90 -6.88
CA ASP A 56 10.49 -1.77 -6.82
C ASP A 56 10.54 -2.36 -5.41
N LEU A 57 10.08 -3.57 -5.26
CA LEU A 57 9.98 -4.19 -3.96
C LEU A 57 11.35 -4.40 -3.31
N GLY A 58 12.39 -4.46 -4.11
CA GLY A 58 13.72 -4.62 -3.58
C GLY A 58 14.23 -3.38 -2.85
N GLN A 59 13.57 -2.25 -3.05
CA GLN A 59 13.97 -1.03 -2.40
C GLN A 59 13.04 -0.63 -1.26
N VAL A 60 12.05 -1.45 -0.97
CA VAL A 60 11.09 -1.13 0.06
C VAL A 60 11.65 -1.50 1.42
N VAL A 61 11.61 -0.58 2.34
CA VAL A 61 12.05 -0.79 3.68
C VAL A 61 10.88 -1.11 4.60
N TYR A 62 9.76 -0.44 4.38
CA TYR A 62 8.58 -0.69 5.21
C TYR A 62 7.30 -0.35 4.47
N LEU A 63 6.24 -0.93 4.92
CA LEU A 63 4.91 -0.58 4.46
C LEU A 63 4.12 -0.26 5.71
N ARG A 64 3.60 0.97 5.79
CA ARG A 64 2.77 1.35 6.91
C ARG A 64 1.33 1.46 6.43
N VAL A 65 0.42 0.89 7.15
CA VAL A 65 -0.98 0.94 6.82
C VAL A 65 -1.65 1.78 7.89
N ASP A 66 -2.30 2.85 7.48
CA ASP A 66 -2.94 3.72 8.44
C ASP A 66 -4.21 3.06 8.93
N SER A 67 -4.50 3.28 10.19
CA SER A 67 -5.73 2.76 10.77
C SER A 67 -6.87 3.60 10.29
N ASP A 68 -7.95 2.97 9.89
CA ASP A 68 -9.07 3.74 9.49
C ASP A 68 -10.03 3.87 10.61
N GLU A 69 -9.70 3.45 11.89
CA GLU A 69 -10.52 3.59 12.87
C GLU A 69 -10.43 4.91 13.41
N HIS A 70 -11.46 5.60 13.55
CA HIS A 70 -11.42 6.83 14.01
C HIS A 70 -11.58 6.83 15.37
N ARG A 71 -10.80 7.02 16.14
CA ARG A 71 -10.90 7.04 17.41
C ARG A 71 -11.01 8.29 17.84
N VAL A 72 -11.91 8.72 18.09
CA VAL A 72 -12.09 9.87 18.49
C VAL A 72 -11.89 10.03 19.78
N GLY A 73 -11.46 10.44 20.29
CA GLY A 73 -11.29 10.51 21.52
C GLY A 73 -10.58 10.23 22.24
N PHE A 74 -10.30 10.31 22.29
CA PHE A 74 -9.67 10.11 22.78
C PHE A 74 -9.38 10.55 22.94
#